data_cdd70ed362bb17557ebb8f4991075925
#
_entry.id   cdd70ed362bb17557ebb8f4991075925
#
_cell.length_a   1.000
_cell.length_b   1.000
_cell.length_c   1.000
_cell.angle_alpha   90.00
_cell.angle_beta   90.00
_cell.angle_gamma   90.00
#
_symmetry.space_group_name_H-M   'P 1'
#
loop_
_entity.id
_entity.type
_entity.pdbx_description
1 polymer ?
#
loop_
_entity_poly.entity_id
_entity_poly.type
_entity_poly.pdbx_seq_one_letter_code
_entity_poly.pdbx_strand_id
1 'polypeptide(L)'
;MDRRSFLKGSTMAGVAGLISSNVAAGIVTPDKPDFVNADDSKRKFTYNKDGKFKILQITDTHYVAGNPKSSRALDNVIEMLDTEKPDLVIHTGDVVYGKPAEQSIREILAPISERKIPFAVAFGNHDEEFDRTRAQMLDIVMSMPYNINTRIEGIHGESNAVLTLASPKTGKVDRVFYLFDSNAYSKIKGI
;
A
#
# COMPACT_ATOMS: atom_id res chain seq x y z
N MET A 1 26.44 19.17 3.42
CA MET A 1 25.71 18.50 4.50
C MET A 1 25.37 17.10 4.02
N ASP A 2 25.83 16.08 4.69
CA ASP A 2 25.60 14.69 4.28
C ASP A 2 24.13 14.31 4.54
N ARG A 3 23.53 13.52 3.62
CA ARG A 3 22.14 13.04 3.70
C ARG A 3 21.82 12.32 5.03
N ARG A 4 22.80 11.63 5.62
CA ARG A 4 22.64 10.96 6.89
C ARG A 4 22.55 11.93 8.08
N SER A 5 23.18 13.08 7.98
CA SER A 5 23.11 14.13 9.01
C SER A 5 21.79 14.87 8.99
N PHE A 6 21.18 15.05 7.81
CA PHE A 6 19.85 15.63 7.66
C PHE A 6 18.77 14.77 8.30
N LEU A 7 18.79 13.46 8.06
CA LEU A 7 17.81 12.53 8.64
C LEU A 7 17.94 12.42 10.17
N LYS A 8 19.15 12.50 10.72
CA LYS A 8 19.37 12.51 12.18
C LYS A 8 18.87 13.82 12.81
N GLY A 9 19.02 14.95 12.14
CA GLY A 9 18.52 16.24 12.63
C GLY A 9 17.00 16.35 12.63
N SER A 10 16.35 15.78 11.64
CA SER A 10 14.87 15.83 11.52
C SER A 10 14.17 14.98 12.57
N THR A 11 14.77 13.86 12.97
CA THR A 11 14.19 12.97 14.01
C THR A 11 14.29 13.56 15.41
N MET A 12 15.31 14.37 15.68
CA MET A 12 15.49 14.99 17.01
C MET A 12 14.60 16.21 17.25
N ALA A 13 14.27 16.97 16.18
CA ALA A 13 13.39 18.14 16.29
C ALA A 13 11.92 17.77 16.52
N GLY A 14 11.48 16.61 16.04
CA GLY A 14 10.10 16.14 16.19
C GLY A 14 9.77 15.61 17.59
N VAL A 15 10.76 15.15 18.35
CA VAL A 15 10.53 14.54 19.67
C VAL A 15 10.63 15.59 20.79
N ALA A 16 11.39 16.68 20.60
CA ALA A 16 11.55 17.72 21.63
C ALA A 16 10.30 18.64 21.76
N GLY A 17 9.39 18.64 20.80
CA GLY A 17 8.17 19.45 20.80
C GLY A 17 6.99 18.89 21.60
N LEU A 18 7.09 17.68 22.12
CA LEU A 18 5.96 16.98 22.75
C LEU A 18 6.01 16.86 24.27
N ILE A 19 7.00 17.44 24.95
CA ILE A 19 7.19 17.21 26.40
C ILE A 19 7.09 18.49 27.26
N SER A 20 6.57 19.58 26.79
CA SER A 20 6.30 20.68 27.71
C SER A 20 5.16 21.57 27.27
N SER A 21 3.97 21.32 27.77
CA SER A 21 3.05 22.36 28.23
C SER A 21 1.84 21.76 28.94
N ASN A 22 1.92 21.60 30.25
CA ASN A 22 0.76 21.74 31.11
C ASN A 22 0.35 23.20 31.11
N VAL A 23 -0.58 23.59 30.28
CA VAL A 23 -1.37 24.82 30.44
C VAL A 23 -2.81 24.44 30.16
N ALA A 24 -3.59 24.48 31.24
CA ALA A 24 -5.03 24.42 31.19
C ALA A 24 -5.56 25.67 30.46
N ALA A 25 -5.90 25.52 29.21
CA ALA A 25 -6.81 26.39 28.47
C ALA A 25 -7.36 25.52 27.33
N GLY A 26 -8.68 25.42 27.26
CA GLY A 26 -9.40 24.54 26.35
C GLY A 26 -8.91 24.59 24.92
N ILE A 27 -7.92 23.77 24.61
CA ILE A 27 -7.59 23.40 23.26
C ILE A 27 -8.67 22.37 22.89
N VAL A 28 -9.64 22.82 22.10
CA VAL A 28 -10.42 21.89 21.28
C VAL A 28 -9.37 21.17 20.44
N THR A 29 -8.96 19.99 20.89
CA THR A 29 -8.25 19.07 20.00
C THR A 29 -9.20 18.87 18.82
N PRO A 30 -8.80 19.18 17.59
CA PRO A 30 -9.60 18.76 16.46
C PRO A 30 -9.84 17.28 16.68
N ASP A 31 -11.12 16.88 16.62
CA ASP A 31 -11.50 15.47 16.67
C ASP A 31 -10.48 14.73 15.82
N LYS A 32 -9.79 13.76 16.44
CA LYS A 32 -8.92 12.87 15.66
C LYS A 32 -9.81 12.39 14.53
N PRO A 33 -9.47 12.63 13.27
CA PRO A 33 -10.23 12.02 12.21
C PRO A 33 -10.29 10.54 12.56
N ASP A 34 -11.50 10.01 12.66
CA ASP A 34 -11.73 8.59 12.87
C ASP A 34 -11.21 7.84 11.64
N PHE A 35 -9.90 7.68 11.54
CA PHE A 35 -9.23 6.83 10.56
C PHE A 35 -9.45 5.35 10.85
N VAL A 36 -10.45 5.06 11.66
CA VAL A 36 -10.85 3.69 11.99
C VAL A 36 -12.09 3.37 11.18
N ASN A 37 -11.94 3.13 9.90
CA ASN A 37 -13.01 2.56 9.11
C ASN A 37 -12.74 1.12 8.76
N ALA A 38 -13.72 0.32 9.13
CA ALA A 38 -14.06 -1.01 8.65
C ALA A 38 -12.92 -2.04 8.58
N ASP A 39 -13.03 -3.00 9.46
CA ASP A 39 -12.29 -4.26 9.46
C ASP A 39 -10.75 -4.14 9.44
N ASP A 40 -10.26 -3.43 10.44
CA ASP A 40 -8.82 -3.37 10.77
C ASP A 40 -8.17 -4.75 10.95
N SER A 41 -8.97 -5.81 11.10
CA SER A 41 -8.48 -7.18 11.29
C SER A 41 -7.69 -7.70 10.09
N LYS A 42 -8.11 -7.33 8.87
CA LYS A 42 -7.45 -7.76 7.62
C LYS A 42 -6.07 -7.14 7.41
N ARG A 43 -5.78 -6.04 8.13
CA ARG A 43 -4.54 -5.26 7.97
C ARG A 43 -3.58 -5.42 9.14
N LYS A 44 -3.90 -6.30 10.08
CA LYS A 44 -3.07 -6.63 11.24
C LYS A 44 -2.41 -7.97 11.05
N PHE A 45 -1.10 -7.97 10.98
CA PHE A 45 -0.29 -9.16 10.83
C PHE A 45 0.53 -9.44 12.08
N THR A 46 1.02 -10.67 12.20
CA THR A 46 1.96 -11.07 13.24
C THR A 46 3.11 -11.84 12.62
N TYR A 47 4.27 -11.80 13.28
CA TYR A 47 5.37 -12.65 12.90
C TYR A 47 5.00 -14.12 13.06
N ASN A 48 5.58 -14.98 12.25
CA ASN A 48 5.48 -16.43 12.40
C ASN A 48 6.21 -16.90 13.67
N LYS A 49 6.13 -18.20 13.95
CA LYS A 49 6.77 -18.82 15.12
C LYS A 49 8.29 -18.63 15.18
N ASP A 50 8.93 -18.41 14.05
CA ASP A 50 10.37 -18.19 13.92
C ASP A 50 10.76 -16.69 14.02
N GLY A 51 9.78 -15.82 14.31
CA GLY A 51 9.97 -14.37 14.40
C GLY A 51 10.18 -13.70 13.05
N LYS A 52 9.72 -14.31 11.96
CA LYS A 52 9.86 -13.80 10.59
C LYS A 52 8.52 -13.42 10.01
N PHE A 53 8.54 -12.42 9.13
CA PHE A 53 7.42 -12.02 8.28
C PHE A 53 7.99 -11.59 6.93
N LYS A 54 7.60 -12.26 5.85
CA LYS A 54 8.15 -12.01 4.52
C LYS A 54 7.19 -11.19 3.69
N ILE A 55 7.64 -10.05 3.20
CA ILE A 55 6.91 -9.20 2.28
C ILE A 55 7.55 -9.30 0.91
N LEU A 56 6.77 -9.57 -0.12
CA LEU A 56 7.17 -9.44 -1.51
C LEU A 56 6.64 -8.10 -2.04
N GLN A 57 7.54 -7.21 -2.42
CA GLN A 57 7.20 -5.98 -3.11
C GLN A 57 7.33 -6.18 -4.62
N ILE A 58 6.29 -5.82 -5.35
CA ILE A 58 6.23 -5.81 -6.82
C ILE A 58 5.91 -4.40 -7.27
N THR A 59 6.45 -3.98 -8.40
CA THR A 59 6.19 -2.68 -9.01
C THR A 59 6.30 -2.75 -10.52
N ASP A 60 5.69 -1.81 -11.22
CA ASP A 60 5.90 -1.58 -12.66
C ASP A 60 5.66 -2.81 -13.53
N THR A 61 4.62 -3.56 -13.26
CA THR A 61 4.27 -4.73 -14.09
C THR A 61 3.75 -4.34 -15.45
N HIS A 62 3.14 -3.14 -15.58
CA HIS A 62 2.65 -2.57 -16.83
C HIS A 62 1.87 -3.60 -17.67
N TYR A 63 1.11 -4.44 -16.98
CA TYR A 63 0.44 -5.58 -17.62
C TYR A 63 -0.72 -5.14 -18.52
N VAL A 64 -0.82 -5.80 -19.66
CA VAL A 64 -1.94 -5.61 -20.60
C VAL A 64 -2.48 -6.98 -21.02
N ALA A 65 -3.73 -7.24 -20.69
CA ALA A 65 -4.41 -8.49 -21.02
C ALA A 65 -4.40 -8.75 -22.54
N GLY A 66 -4.06 -9.98 -22.93
CA GLY A 66 -3.97 -10.37 -24.33
C GLY A 66 -2.75 -9.83 -25.08
N ASN A 67 -1.87 -9.07 -24.45
CA ASN A 67 -0.64 -8.60 -25.09
C ASN A 67 0.51 -9.60 -24.83
N PRO A 68 1.06 -10.24 -25.87
CA PRO A 68 2.15 -11.21 -25.69
C PRO A 68 3.41 -10.65 -25.03
N LYS A 69 3.65 -9.32 -25.13
CA LYS A 69 4.78 -8.68 -24.48
C LYS A 69 4.63 -8.60 -22.94
N SER A 70 3.40 -8.69 -22.45
CA SER A 70 3.09 -8.65 -21.02
C SER A 70 3.15 -10.03 -20.35
N SER A 71 3.15 -11.14 -21.12
CA SER A 71 3.13 -12.50 -20.55
C SER A 71 4.29 -12.73 -19.58
N ARG A 72 5.50 -12.23 -19.92
CA ARG A 72 6.66 -12.36 -19.04
C ARG A 72 6.48 -11.71 -17.67
N ALA A 73 5.73 -10.60 -17.58
CA ALA A 73 5.46 -9.99 -16.27
C ALA A 73 4.62 -10.92 -15.40
N LEU A 74 3.61 -11.57 -15.98
CA LEU A 74 2.78 -12.56 -15.29
C LEU A 74 3.60 -13.78 -14.85
N ASP A 75 4.41 -14.31 -15.75
CA ASP A 75 5.29 -15.46 -15.46
C ASP A 75 6.26 -15.14 -14.30
N ASN A 76 6.87 -13.96 -14.32
CA ASN A 76 7.76 -13.51 -13.25
C ASN A 76 7.03 -13.38 -11.91
N VAL A 77 5.80 -12.85 -11.90
CA VAL A 77 4.99 -12.76 -10.66
C VAL A 77 4.72 -14.16 -10.11
N ILE A 78 4.32 -15.11 -10.97
CA ILE A 78 4.07 -16.50 -10.58
C ILE A 78 5.35 -17.13 -10.00
N GLU A 79 6.49 -17.02 -10.69
CA GLU A 79 7.76 -17.58 -10.26
C GLU A 79 8.19 -17.01 -8.90
N MET A 80 8.08 -15.69 -8.71
CA MET A 80 8.42 -15.06 -7.43
C MET A 80 7.52 -15.52 -6.28
N LEU A 81 6.21 -15.66 -6.52
CA LEU A 81 5.28 -16.15 -5.51
C LEU A 81 5.61 -17.58 -5.09
N ASP A 82 5.91 -18.46 -6.03
CA ASP A 82 6.21 -19.87 -5.79
C ASP A 82 7.58 -20.08 -5.13
N THR A 83 8.55 -19.23 -5.46
CA THR A 83 9.90 -19.28 -4.89
C THR A 83 9.95 -18.66 -3.50
N GLU A 84 9.41 -17.46 -3.35
CA GLU A 84 9.54 -16.68 -2.12
C GLU A 84 8.51 -17.06 -1.06
N LYS A 85 7.32 -17.51 -1.46
CA LYS A 85 6.22 -17.85 -0.54
C LYS A 85 6.00 -16.76 0.52
N PRO A 86 5.65 -15.54 0.10
CA PRO A 86 5.55 -14.41 1.02
C PRO A 86 4.32 -14.52 1.92
N ASP A 87 4.38 -13.87 3.07
CA ASP A 87 3.24 -13.70 3.99
C ASP A 87 2.33 -12.54 3.55
N LEU A 88 2.85 -11.61 2.76
CA LEU A 88 2.15 -10.43 2.23
C LEU A 88 2.77 -10.01 0.90
N VAL A 89 1.93 -9.62 -0.04
CA VAL A 89 2.38 -8.95 -1.28
C VAL A 89 1.95 -7.48 -1.26
N ILE A 90 2.86 -6.58 -1.63
CA ILE A 90 2.58 -5.17 -1.84
C ILE A 90 2.96 -4.81 -3.27
N HIS A 91 1.98 -4.38 -4.07
CA HIS A 91 2.24 -3.81 -5.39
C HIS A 91 2.28 -2.28 -5.27
N THR A 92 3.39 -1.67 -5.65
CA THR A 92 3.65 -0.25 -5.43
C THR A 92 3.44 0.62 -6.67
N GLY A 93 2.54 0.17 -7.54
CA GLY A 93 2.00 0.97 -8.64
C GLY A 93 2.46 0.57 -10.03
N ASP A 94 1.88 1.25 -11.00
CA ASP A 94 2.03 0.94 -12.42
C ASP A 94 1.72 -0.53 -12.72
N VAL A 95 0.57 -0.98 -12.20
CA VAL A 95 0.09 -2.35 -12.31
C VAL A 95 -0.26 -2.67 -13.75
N VAL A 96 -0.94 -1.74 -14.41
CA VAL A 96 -1.42 -1.88 -15.79
C VAL A 96 -1.00 -0.71 -16.67
N TYR A 97 -0.84 -0.99 -17.97
CA TYR A 97 -0.49 0.04 -18.96
C TYR A 97 -1.23 -0.19 -20.28
N GLY A 98 -2.54 -0.28 -20.23
CA GLY A 98 -3.35 -0.48 -21.43
C GLY A 98 -4.79 -0.86 -21.15
N LYS A 99 -5.52 -1.06 -22.25
CA LYS A 99 -6.91 -1.54 -22.25
C LYS A 99 -6.97 -3.03 -22.62
N PRO A 100 -7.92 -3.77 -22.04
CA PRO A 100 -8.89 -3.38 -21.02
C PRO A 100 -8.25 -3.40 -19.63
N ALA A 101 -8.33 -2.28 -18.88
CA ALA A 101 -7.63 -2.12 -17.59
C ALA A 101 -8.18 -3.08 -16.52
N GLU A 102 -9.51 -3.27 -16.44
CA GLU A 102 -10.11 -4.19 -15.48
C GLU A 102 -9.64 -5.63 -15.68
N GLN A 103 -9.67 -6.13 -16.91
CA GLN A 103 -9.18 -7.48 -17.18
C GLN A 103 -7.70 -7.60 -16.85
N SER A 104 -6.91 -6.60 -17.24
CA SER A 104 -5.46 -6.58 -17.02
C SER A 104 -5.11 -6.64 -15.54
N ILE A 105 -5.74 -5.83 -14.69
CA ILE A 105 -5.44 -5.83 -13.26
C ILE A 105 -5.90 -7.12 -12.58
N ARG A 106 -7.04 -7.69 -13.01
CA ARG A 106 -7.50 -8.97 -12.48
C ARG A 106 -6.54 -10.10 -12.83
N GLU A 107 -6.08 -10.16 -14.09
CA GLU A 107 -5.18 -11.22 -14.56
C GLU A 107 -3.82 -11.18 -13.85
N ILE A 108 -3.19 -10.00 -13.73
CA ILE A 108 -1.86 -9.91 -13.11
C ILE A 108 -1.88 -10.15 -11.60
N LEU A 109 -3.00 -9.81 -10.92
CA LEU A 109 -3.13 -10.02 -9.47
C LEU A 109 -3.77 -11.38 -9.11
N ALA A 110 -4.40 -12.07 -10.06
CA ALA A 110 -5.04 -13.37 -9.81
C ALA A 110 -4.10 -14.41 -9.17
N PRO A 111 -2.84 -14.57 -9.59
CA PRO A 111 -1.92 -15.54 -9.01
C PRO A 111 -1.69 -15.35 -7.50
N ILE A 112 -1.77 -14.10 -7.00
CA ILE A 112 -1.63 -13.78 -5.57
C ILE A 112 -2.87 -14.25 -4.81
N SER A 113 -4.04 -13.88 -5.36
CA SER A 113 -5.36 -14.21 -4.82
C SER A 113 -5.61 -15.73 -4.75
N GLU A 114 -5.26 -16.44 -5.83
CA GLU A 114 -5.39 -17.90 -5.94
C GLU A 114 -4.52 -18.66 -4.91
N ARG A 115 -3.35 -18.11 -4.57
CA ARG A 115 -2.47 -18.64 -3.52
C ARG A 115 -2.91 -18.26 -2.11
N LYS A 116 -4.03 -17.52 -2.00
CA LYS A 116 -4.59 -17.05 -0.71
C LYS A 116 -3.61 -16.17 0.08
N ILE A 117 -2.76 -15.44 -0.63
CA ILE A 117 -1.81 -14.53 -0.01
C ILE A 117 -2.48 -13.16 0.13
N PRO A 118 -2.49 -12.56 1.34
CA PRO A 118 -2.95 -11.18 1.50
C PRO A 118 -2.14 -10.22 0.62
N PHE A 119 -2.81 -9.25 0.00
CA PHE A 119 -2.10 -8.27 -0.81
C PHE A 119 -2.74 -6.89 -0.78
N ALA A 120 -1.90 -5.87 -0.90
CA ALA A 120 -2.30 -4.49 -1.07
C ALA A 120 -1.70 -3.89 -2.34
N VAL A 121 -2.39 -2.91 -2.91
CA VAL A 121 -1.94 -2.15 -4.07
C VAL A 121 -1.92 -0.67 -3.70
N ALA A 122 -0.80 0.01 -3.95
CA ALA A 122 -0.73 1.46 -4.03
C ALA A 122 -0.55 1.83 -5.50
N PHE A 123 -1.46 2.61 -6.07
CA PHE A 123 -1.44 2.92 -7.50
C PHE A 123 -0.30 3.86 -7.88
N GLY A 124 0.28 3.62 -9.04
CA GLY A 124 1.22 4.49 -9.73
C GLY A 124 0.51 5.52 -10.64
N ASN A 125 1.27 6.23 -11.44
CA ASN A 125 0.73 7.29 -12.29
C ASN A 125 -0.02 6.75 -13.52
N HIS A 126 0.32 5.54 -13.99
CA HIS A 126 -0.29 4.95 -15.19
C HIS A 126 -1.61 4.22 -14.96
N ASP A 127 -1.94 3.88 -13.72
CA ASP A 127 -3.07 3.00 -13.41
C ASP A 127 -4.46 3.59 -13.74
N GLU A 128 -4.55 4.91 -13.98
CA GLU A 128 -5.81 5.59 -14.35
C GLU A 128 -5.82 6.19 -15.76
N GLU A 129 -4.80 5.92 -16.57
CA GLU A 129 -4.65 6.59 -17.88
C GLU A 129 -5.59 6.07 -18.97
N PHE A 130 -6.28 4.95 -18.74
CA PHE A 130 -7.00 4.26 -19.81
C PHE A 130 -8.52 4.32 -19.65
N ASP A 131 -9.16 3.18 -19.44
CA ASP A 131 -10.62 3.04 -19.49
C ASP A 131 -11.26 2.87 -18.12
N ARG A 132 -10.51 3.11 -17.04
CA ARG A 132 -10.99 3.13 -15.66
C ARG A 132 -10.39 4.31 -14.91
N THR A 133 -11.21 4.92 -14.07
CA THR A 133 -10.70 5.91 -13.11
C THR A 133 -9.97 5.21 -11.96
N ARG A 134 -9.13 5.94 -11.24
CA ARG A 134 -8.42 5.45 -10.06
C ARG A 134 -9.36 4.86 -9.01
N ALA A 135 -10.49 5.51 -8.75
CA ALA A 135 -11.52 5.00 -7.86
C ALA A 135 -12.11 3.67 -8.33
N GLN A 136 -12.43 3.55 -9.63
CA GLN A 136 -12.91 2.29 -10.21
C GLN A 136 -11.86 1.18 -10.16
N MET A 137 -10.58 1.51 -10.38
CA MET A 137 -9.49 0.56 -10.23
C MET A 137 -9.39 0.05 -8.79
N LEU A 138 -9.54 0.93 -7.79
CA LEU A 138 -9.57 0.51 -6.40
C LEU A 138 -10.75 -0.43 -6.11
N ASP A 139 -11.96 -0.12 -6.60
CA ASP A 139 -13.13 -0.99 -6.42
C ASP A 139 -12.90 -2.39 -7.00
N ILE A 140 -12.26 -2.47 -8.18
CA ILE A 140 -11.90 -3.74 -8.81
C ILE A 140 -10.93 -4.52 -7.93
N VAL A 141 -9.86 -3.89 -7.45
CA VAL A 141 -8.86 -4.51 -6.59
C VAL A 141 -9.49 -4.98 -5.28
N MET A 142 -10.31 -4.15 -4.63
CA MET A 142 -11.00 -4.47 -3.38
C MET A 142 -12.01 -5.63 -3.53
N SER A 143 -12.54 -5.86 -4.74
CA SER A 143 -13.42 -6.99 -5.03
C SER A 143 -12.70 -8.34 -5.12
N MET A 144 -11.38 -8.34 -5.21
CA MET A 144 -10.59 -9.56 -5.34
C MET A 144 -10.40 -10.25 -3.99
N PRO A 145 -10.50 -11.60 -3.92
CA PRO A 145 -10.22 -12.33 -2.70
C PRO A 145 -8.81 -12.04 -2.18
N TYR A 146 -8.67 -11.98 -0.85
CA TYR A 146 -7.40 -11.69 -0.14
C TYR A 146 -6.81 -10.29 -0.35
N ASN A 147 -7.47 -9.41 -1.11
CA ASN A 147 -7.10 -8.01 -1.12
C ASN A 147 -7.42 -7.37 0.24
N ILE A 148 -6.52 -6.51 0.72
CA ILE A 148 -6.61 -5.84 2.02
C ILE A 148 -6.65 -4.32 1.91
N ASN A 149 -6.78 -3.76 0.71
CA ASN A 149 -7.04 -2.34 0.54
C ASN A 149 -8.38 -1.96 1.17
N THR A 150 -8.45 -0.74 1.63
CA THR A 150 -9.69 -0.11 2.08
C THR A 150 -9.67 1.33 1.60
N ARG A 151 -10.84 1.88 1.35
CA ARG A 151 -10.94 3.31 1.05
C ARG A 151 -10.74 4.12 2.33
N ILE A 152 -9.87 5.11 2.29
CA ILE A 152 -9.65 6.06 3.39
C ILE A 152 -10.16 7.41 2.94
N GLU A 153 -11.16 7.93 3.62
CA GLU A 153 -11.76 9.24 3.31
C GLU A 153 -10.91 10.38 3.85
N GLY A 154 -11.01 11.56 3.23
CA GLY A 154 -10.40 12.78 3.72
C GLY A 154 -8.92 12.97 3.41
N ILE A 155 -8.30 12.05 2.67
CA ILE A 155 -6.93 12.20 2.16
C ILE A 155 -6.88 12.08 0.65
N HIS A 156 -5.88 12.72 0.03
CA HIS A 156 -5.67 12.58 -1.41
C HIS A 156 -5.17 11.18 -1.75
N GLY A 157 -5.55 10.70 -2.95
CA GLY A 157 -5.26 9.36 -3.42
C GLY A 157 -6.32 8.34 -2.97
N GLU A 158 -6.51 7.30 -3.76
CA GLU A 158 -7.54 6.30 -3.55
C GLU A 158 -7.00 5.06 -2.81
N SER A 159 -5.76 4.67 -3.08
CA SER A 159 -5.17 3.42 -2.64
C SER A 159 -4.24 3.53 -1.43
N ASN A 160 -4.34 4.63 -0.68
CA ASN A 160 -3.59 4.75 0.57
C ASN A 160 -3.94 3.62 1.54
N ALA A 161 -2.94 3.10 2.24
CA ALA A 161 -3.17 2.05 3.23
C ALA A 161 -2.19 2.15 4.41
N VAL A 162 -2.63 1.66 5.57
CA VAL A 162 -1.79 1.48 6.75
C VAL A 162 -1.89 0.03 7.18
N LEU A 163 -0.75 -0.65 7.23
CA LEU A 163 -0.65 -2.04 7.63
C LEU A 163 0.18 -2.13 8.90
N THR A 164 -0.17 -3.02 9.80
CA THR A 164 0.54 -3.20 11.06
C THR A 164 1.02 -4.62 11.24
N LEU A 165 2.22 -4.76 11.79
CA LEU A 165 2.81 -6.03 12.17
C LEU A 165 3.05 -6.03 13.69
N ALA A 166 2.40 -6.94 14.38
CA ALA A 166 2.44 -7.02 15.83
C ALA A 166 3.41 -8.09 16.32
N SER A 167 3.97 -7.87 17.49
CA SER A 167 4.75 -8.87 18.20
C SER A 167 3.83 -10.02 18.67
N PRO A 168 4.14 -11.27 18.35
CA PRO A 168 3.34 -12.41 18.81
C PRO A 168 3.42 -12.61 20.33
N LYS A 169 4.46 -12.07 20.98
CA LYS A 169 4.66 -12.19 22.43
C LYS A 169 3.80 -11.20 23.22
N THR A 170 3.63 -9.99 22.70
CA THR A 170 2.99 -8.90 23.45
C THR A 170 1.67 -8.44 22.84
N GLY A 171 1.38 -8.82 21.61
CA GLY A 171 0.26 -8.30 20.82
C GLY A 171 0.38 -6.83 20.41
N LYS A 172 1.45 -6.15 20.85
CA LYS A 172 1.66 -4.73 20.53
C LYS A 172 2.22 -4.59 19.11
N VAL A 173 1.86 -3.49 18.45
CA VAL A 173 2.39 -3.14 17.14
C VAL A 173 3.90 -2.92 17.24
N ASP A 174 4.64 -3.61 16.40
CA ASP A 174 6.10 -3.56 16.31
C ASP A 174 6.55 -2.81 15.05
N ARG A 175 5.81 -2.95 13.95
CA ARG A 175 6.06 -2.25 12.67
C ARG A 175 4.76 -1.70 12.10
N VAL A 176 4.89 -0.56 11.42
CA VAL A 176 3.81 0.06 10.66
C VAL A 176 4.33 0.28 9.24
N PHE A 177 3.53 -0.10 8.25
CA PHE A 177 3.80 0.16 6.84
C PHE A 177 2.77 1.16 6.33
N TYR A 178 3.23 2.26 5.80
CA TYR A 178 2.42 3.26 5.14
C TYR A 178 2.57 3.10 3.63
N LEU A 179 1.47 2.88 2.94
CA LEU A 179 1.39 2.89 1.51
C LEU A 179 0.77 4.22 1.11
N PHE A 180 1.49 5.00 0.32
CA PHE A 180 1.02 6.31 -0.13
C PHE A 180 0.68 6.27 -1.61
N ASP A 181 -0.53 6.68 -1.93
CA ASP A 181 -0.96 6.96 -3.28
C ASP A 181 -0.70 8.45 -3.57
N SER A 182 0.38 8.72 -4.27
CA SER A 182 0.79 10.08 -4.63
C SER A 182 0.04 10.66 -5.82
N ASN A 183 -0.97 9.95 -6.33
CA ASN A 183 -1.71 10.24 -7.55
C ASN A 183 -0.83 10.14 -8.83
N ALA A 184 -1.31 10.73 -9.95
CA ALA A 184 -0.63 10.67 -11.23
C ALA A 184 0.34 11.86 -11.37
N TYR A 185 -0.05 12.87 -12.15
CA TYR A 185 0.82 13.99 -12.51
C TYR A 185 0.48 15.24 -11.71
N SER A 186 1.51 16.07 -11.45
CA SER A 186 1.31 17.36 -10.82
C SER A 186 0.35 18.24 -11.65
N LYS A 187 -0.61 18.89 -10.97
CA LYS A 187 -1.47 19.92 -11.57
C LYS A 187 -0.87 21.31 -11.46
N ILE A 188 0.28 21.45 -10.83
CA ILE A 188 0.99 22.70 -10.66
C ILE A 188 1.81 22.93 -11.93
N LYS A 189 1.56 24.08 -12.62
CA LYS A 189 2.34 24.45 -13.81
C LYS A 189 3.82 24.60 -13.46
N GLY A 190 4.68 23.91 -14.20
CA GLY A 190 6.14 24.03 -14.08
C GLY A 190 6.81 23.07 -13.10
N ILE A 191 6.06 22.09 -12.59
CA ILE A 191 6.59 20.98 -11.80
C ILE A 191 6.22 19.68 -12.49
#